data_3ee6288f631b0cfeefca531a0f54d41f
#
_entry.id   3ee6288f631b0cfeefca531a0f54d41f
#
_cell.length_a   1.000
_cell.length_b   1.000
_cell.length_c   1.000
_cell.angle_alpha   90.00
_cell.angle_beta   90.00
_cell.angle_gamma   90.00
#
_symmetry.space_group_name_H-M   'P 1'
#
loop_
_entity.id
_entity.type
_entity.pdbx_description
1 polymer ?
#
loop_
_entity_poly.entity_id
_entity_poly.type
_entity_poly.pdbx_seq_one_letter_code
_entity_poly.pdbx_strand_id
1 'polypeptide(L)'
;FNGVLQGVQQRVCGLMNSIAVPVVSIDVPSGVSADTGSADKNAVQADITVTMALAKPGLFLYPAAELSGEIIVADIGMPKILLERMDSKKFLLTENIACDLLPQRNGNCHKGEAGRVVITAGSPGFTGAAALCSEAAVKAGAGLVSLLTPLCSREVLAVKLTEIMVEGLIERMPGALGGGATGAVLDKAGRADVLAIGPGLGTS
;
A
#
# COMPACT_ATOMS: atom_id res chain seq x y z
N PHE A 1 9.90 21.89 8.05
CA PHE A 1 9.28 22.55 9.20
C PHE A 1 9.06 21.53 10.33
N ASN A 2 9.62 21.81 11.48
CA ASN A 2 9.54 20.90 12.65
C ASN A 2 9.09 21.72 13.87
N GLY A 3 7.86 22.23 13.88
CA GLY A 3 7.43 23.06 14.99
C GLY A 3 5.98 23.53 14.88
N VAL A 4 5.65 24.57 15.62
CA VAL A 4 4.32 25.21 15.64
C VAL A 4 4.45 26.58 14.99
N LEU A 5 3.52 26.92 14.10
CA LEU A 5 3.43 28.26 13.53
C LEU A 5 3.09 29.28 14.62
N GLN A 6 3.84 30.37 14.70
CA GLN A 6 3.67 31.38 15.74
C GLN A 6 3.70 32.81 15.19
N GLY A 7 3.09 33.72 15.90
CA GLY A 7 3.18 35.14 15.64
C GLY A 7 2.67 35.54 14.24
N VAL A 8 3.53 36.21 13.47
CA VAL A 8 3.20 36.70 12.13
C VAL A 8 2.93 35.54 11.15
N GLN A 9 3.74 34.49 11.22
CA GLN A 9 3.59 33.34 10.33
C GLN A 9 2.23 32.68 10.48
N GLN A 10 1.78 32.44 11.71
CA GLN A 10 0.45 31.89 11.99
C GLN A 10 -0.67 32.76 11.42
N ARG A 11 -0.56 34.09 11.60
CA ARG A 11 -1.56 35.04 11.09
C ARG A 11 -1.60 35.06 9.56
N VAL A 12 -0.44 35.03 8.90
CA VAL A 12 -0.37 35.01 7.43
C VAL A 12 -0.95 33.71 6.89
N CYS A 13 -0.60 32.55 7.45
CA CYS A 13 -1.16 31.26 7.02
C CYS A 13 -2.69 31.24 7.21
N GLY A 14 -3.19 31.72 8.35
CA GLY A 14 -4.63 31.82 8.59
C GLY A 14 -5.35 32.75 7.61
N LEU A 15 -4.72 33.87 7.23
CA LEU A 15 -5.24 34.76 6.21
C LEU A 15 -5.27 34.07 4.83
N MET A 16 -4.19 33.39 4.44
CA MET A 16 -4.14 32.65 3.18
C MET A 16 -5.25 31.61 3.10
N ASN A 17 -5.50 30.87 4.17
CA ASN A 17 -6.57 29.87 4.21
C ASN A 17 -7.99 30.48 4.19
N SER A 18 -8.14 31.77 4.43
CA SER A 18 -9.44 32.49 4.41
C SER A 18 -9.77 33.14 3.07
N ILE A 19 -8.83 33.20 2.14
CA ILE A 19 -9.04 33.84 0.83
C ILE A 19 -9.56 32.81 -0.16
N ALA A 20 -10.54 33.22 -0.98
CA ALA A 20 -11.14 32.37 -2.01
C ALA A 20 -10.39 32.50 -3.35
N VAL A 21 -9.06 32.29 -3.32
CA VAL A 21 -8.20 32.26 -4.53
C VAL A 21 -7.31 31.03 -4.48
N PRO A 22 -6.91 30.49 -5.65
CA PRO A 22 -6.00 29.34 -5.70
C PRO A 22 -4.66 29.64 -4.99
N VAL A 23 -4.24 28.72 -4.12
CA VAL A 23 -2.99 28.80 -3.36
C VAL A 23 -1.98 27.81 -3.95
N VAL A 24 -0.84 28.32 -4.39
CA VAL A 24 0.28 27.51 -4.87
C VAL A 24 1.40 27.52 -3.86
N SER A 25 1.73 26.37 -3.30
CA SER A 25 2.87 26.21 -2.41
C SER A 25 4.14 25.84 -3.19
N ILE A 26 5.24 26.49 -2.81
CA ILE A 26 6.57 26.18 -3.35
C ILE A 26 7.28 25.25 -2.38
N ASP A 27 7.68 24.11 -2.85
CA ASP A 27 8.35 23.00 -2.18
C ASP A 27 7.47 22.26 -1.17
N VAL A 28 7.00 22.90 -0.11
CA VAL A 28 6.16 22.33 0.94
C VAL A 28 5.23 23.41 1.49
N PRO A 29 3.93 23.13 1.74
CA PRO A 29 3.06 24.12 2.37
C PRO A 29 3.58 24.55 3.74
N SER A 30 3.50 25.85 4.04
CA SER A 30 3.95 26.39 5.34
C SER A 30 3.20 25.74 6.48
N GLY A 31 3.94 25.19 7.45
CA GLY A 31 3.38 24.47 8.59
C GLY A 31 3.32 22.95 8.42
N VAL A 32 3.77 22.41 7.29
CA VAL A 32 3.82 20.98 7.00
C VAL A 32 5.25 20.46 7.14
N SER A 33 5.42 19.26 7.72
CA SER A 33 6.69 18.56 7.76
C SER A 33 6.92 17.73 6.50
N ALA A 34 8.00 18.00 5.77
CA ALA A 34 8.38 17.28 4.56
C ALA A 34 8.70 15.80 4.79
N ASP A 35 9.10 15.42 6.00
CA ASP A 35 9.54 14.06 6.32
C ASP A 35 8.42 13.18 6.88
N THR A 36 7.58 13.75 7.77
CA THR A 36 6.63 12.97 8.58
C THR A 36 5.18 13.17 8.18
N GLY A 37 4.86 14.21 7.40
CA GLY A 37 3.48 14.58 7.10
C GLY A 37 2.73 15.20 8.28
N SER A 38 3.39 15.46 9.41
CA SER A 38 2.76 16.21 10.47
C SER A 38 2.53 17.66 10.04
N ALA A 39 1.43 18.24 10.48
CA ALA A 39 1.05 19.60 10.12
C ALA A 39 0.59 20.38 11.35
N ASP A 40 0.92 21.68 11.36
CA ASP A 40 0.33 22.63 12.31
C ASP A 40 -1.16 22.83 11.99
N LYS A 41 -1.98 23.06 12.99
CA LYS A 41 -3.42 23.33 12.83
C LYS A 41 -3.73 24.54 11.95
N ASN A 42 -2.78 25.47 11.81
CA ASN A 42 -2.88 26.66 10.96
C ASN A 42 -2.03 26.52 9.69
N ALA A 43 -1.57 25.31 9.34
CA ALA A 43 -0.80 25.10 8.13
C ALA A 43 -1.57 25.57 6.89
N VAL A 44 -0.83 26.02 5.89
CA VAL A 44 -1.42 26.46 4.63
C VAL A 44 -2.06 25.26 3.91
N GLN A 45 -3.29 25.44 3.49
CA GLN A 45 -3.98 24.54 2.59
C GLN A 45 -3.73 25.01 1.15
N ALA A 46 -2.92 24.26 0.42
CA ALA A 46 -2.60 24.54 -0.97
C ALA A 46 -3.55 23.80 -1.92
N ASP A 47 -3.85 24.40 -3.06
CA ASP A 47 -4.51 23.73 -4.17
C ASP A 47 -3.49 22.96 -5.02
N ILE A 48 -2.26 23.50 -5.11
CA ILE A 48 -1.14 22.90 -5.83
C ILE A 48 0.13 23.07 -4.99
N THR A 49 0.92 22.00 -4.89
CA THR A 49 2.28 22.08 -4.33
C THR A 49 3.30 21.71 -5.40
N VAL A 50 4.13 22.70 -5.79
CA VAL A 50 5.26 22.48 -6.70
C VAL A 50 6.50 22.15 -5.88
N THR A 51 6.77 20.86 -5.70
CA THR A 51 7.92 20.40 -4.92
C THR A 51 9.16 20.23 -5.80
N MET A 52 10.34 20.53 -5.25
CA MET A 52 11.59 20.65 -6.02
C MET A 52 12.36 19.34 -6.05
N ALA A 53 12.90 18.97 -7.18
CA ALA A 53 13.78 17.82 -7.47
C ALA A 53 13.15 16.45 -7.22
N LEU A 54 12.68 16.16 -6.01
CA LEU A 54 12.11 14.89 -5.59
C LEU A 54 10.84 15.07 -4.75
N ALA A 55 9.95 14.12 -4.86
CA ALA A 55 8.80 14.02 -3.98
C ALA A 55 9.23 13.86 -2.52
N LYS A 56 8.65 14.64 -1.60
CA LYS A 56 8.91 14.54 -0.17
C LYS A 56 7.90 13.59 0.47
N PRO A 57 8.33 12.61 1.29
CA PRO A 57 7.43 11.65 1.90
C PRO A 57 6.26 12.30 2.64
N GLY A 58 6.51 13.39 3.35
CA GLY A 58 5.52 14.09 4.14
C GLY A 58 4.34 14.63 3.34
N LEU A 59 4.52 14.98 2.06
CA LEU A 59 3.43 15.48 1.21
C LEU A 59 2.37 14.40 0.90
N PHE A 60 2.71 13.12 1.06
CA PHE A 60 1.85 11.98 0.77
C PHE A 60 1.32 11.30 2.04
N LEU A 61 1.68 11.80 3.22
CA LEU A 61 1.25 11.27 4.51
C LEU A 61 0.24 12.21 5.17
N TYR A 62 -0.79 11.64 5.81
CA TYR A 62 -1.77 12.42 6.55
C TYR A 62 -1.18 12.96 7.86
N PRO A 63 -1.58 14.18 8.26
CA PRO A 63 -2.59 15.07 7.67
C PRO A 63 -2.09 15.93 6.49
N ALA A 64 -0.79 16.03 6.23
CA ALA A 64 -0.24 16.92 5.21
C ALA A 64 -0.73 16.63 3.78
N ALA A 65 -1.07 15.38 3.47
CA ALA A 65 -1.60 15.00 2.16
C ALA A 65 -2.88 15.78 1.79
N GLU A 66 -3.75 16.08 2.78
CA GLU A 66 -4.94 16.90 2.57
C GLU A 66 -4.63 18.37 2.33
N LEU A 67 -3.50 18.84 2.83
CA LEU A 67 -3.08 20.25 2.77
C LEU A 67 -2.21 20.55 1.55
N SER A 68 -1.74 19.50 0.85
CA SER A 68 -0.76 19.63 -0.24
C SER A 68 -1.41 19.86 -1.62
N GLY A 69 -2.70 19.55 -1.77
CA GLY A 69 -3.38 19.64 -3.07
C GLY A 69 -2.75 18.74 -4.14
N GLU A 70 -2.79 19.18 -5.39
CA GLU A 70 -2.09 18.51 -6.49
C GLU A 70 -0.58 18.67 -6.33
N ILE A 71 0.18 17.56 -6.32
CA ILE A 71 1.63 17.61 -6.12
C ILE A 71 2.33 17.47 -7.47
N ILE A 72 3.11 18.49 -7.83
CA ILE A 72 3.92 18.53 -9.04
C ILE A 72 5.38 18.51 -8.64
N VAL A 73 6.15 17.54 -9.13
CA VAL A 73 7.60 17.48 -8.90
C VAL A 73 8.30 18.25 -10.01
N ALA A 74 8.92 19.39 -9.67
CA ALA A 74 9.65 20.23 -10.62
C ALA A 74 11.09 19.80 -10.74
N ASP A 75 11.57 19.61 -11.97
CA ASP A 75 13.00 19.45 -12.25
C ASP A 75 13.70 20.81 -12.08
N ILE A 76 14.65 20.86 -11.17
CA ILE A 76 15.48 22.04 -10.90
C ILE A 76 16.90 21.91 -11.46
N GLY A 77 17.13 20.98 -12.39
CA GLY A 77 18.42 20.75 -13.01
C GLY A 77 19.42 19.99 -12.13
N MET A 78 18.96 19.18 -11.18
CA MET A 78 19.85 18.31 -10.40
C MET A 78 20.48 17.24 -11.30
N PRO A 79 21.83 17.05 -11.24
CA PRO A 79 22.49 16.01 -12.00
C PRO A 79 21.91 14.63 -11.66
N LYS A 80 21.50 13.86 -12.67
CA LYS A 80 20.92 12.52 -12.50
C LYS A 80 21.82 11.60 -11.65
N ILE A 81 23.13 11.68 -11.83
CA ILE A 81 24.09 10.89 -11.06
C ILE A 81 24.01 11.13 -9.54
N LEU A 82 23.61 12.31 -9.11
CA LEU A 82 23.41 12.60 -7.68
C LEU A 82 22.12 11.96 -7.19
N LEU A 83 21.06 12.03 -7.98
CA LEU A 83 19.77 11.40 -7.66
C LEU A 83 19.89 9.87 -7.58
N GLU A 84 20.61 9.26 -8.52
CA GLU A 84 20.86 7.81 -8.57
C GLU A 84 21.73 7.30 -7.40
N ARG A 85 22.61 8.15 -6.86
CA ARG A 85 23.46 7.83 -5.71
C ARG A 85 22.77 8.03 -4.36
N MET A 86 21.58 8.61 -4.35
CA MET A 86 20.82 8.75 -3.11
C MET A 86 20.34 7.36 -2.64
N ASP A 87 20.79 6.93 -1.47
CA ASP A 87 20.34 5.69 -0.82
C ASP A 87 18.95 5.90 -0.17
N SER A 88 17.97 6.24 -1.00
CA SER A 88 16.58 6.36 -0.55
C SER A 88 15.92 5.00 -0.55
N LYS A 89 15.40 4.59 0.61
CA LYS A 89 14.59 3.37 0.78
C LYS A 89 13.07 3.65 0.68
N LYS A 90 12.70 4.88 0.33
CA LYS A 90 11.31 5.29 0.18
C LYS A 90 11.04 5.61 -1.28
N PHE A 91 10.00 5.00 -1.83
CA PHE A 91 9.61 5.16 -3.22
C PHE A 91 8.14 5.56 -3.29
N LEU A 92 7.83 6.51 -4.16
CA LEU A 92 6.46 6.79 -4.55
C LEU A 92 6.08 5.83 -5.67
N LEU A 93 5.11 4.95 -5.42
CA LEU A 93 4.61 4.05 -6.45
C LEU A 93 3.80 4.85 -7.47
N THR A 94 4.37 5.04 -8.65
CA THR A 94 3.70 5.65 -9.82
C THR A 94 3.13 4.57 -10.73
N GLU A 95 2.23 4.97 -11.64
CA GLU A 95 1.68 4.06 -12.66
C GLU A 95 2.78 3.39 -13.48
N ASN A 96 3.79 4.16 -13.92
CA ASN A 96 4.92 3.62 -14.68
C ASN A 96 5.68 2.55 -13.90
N ILE A 97 6.02 2.82 -12.64
CA ILE A 97 6.70 1.84 -11.77
C ILE A 97 5.82 0.61 -11.57
N ALA A 98 4.52 0.78 -11.37
CA ALA A 98 3.59 -0.32 -11.23
C ALA A 98 3.51 -1.18 -12.50
N CYS A 99 3.46 -0.55 -13.68
CA CYS A 99 3.49 -1.25 -14.96
C CYS A 99 4.79 -2.03 -15.18
N ASP A 100 5.94 -1.44 -14.82
CA ASP A 100 7.25 -2.09 -14.95
C ASP A 100 7.41 -3.29 -14.00
N LEU A 101 6.73 -3.27 -12.85
CA LEU A 101 6.73 -4.37 -11.89
C LEU A 101 5.79 -5.52 -12.28
N LEU A 102 4.83 -5.29 -13.16
CA LEU A 102 3.93 -6.35 -13.61
C LEU A 102 4.68 -7.36 -14.48
N PRO A 103 4.54 -8.68 -14.20
CA PRO A 103 5.18 -9.71 -14.99
C PRO A 103 4.61 -9.72 -16.42
N GLN A 104 5.49 -9.65 -17.40
CA GLN A 104 5.09 -9.82 -18.81
C GLN A 104 4.85 -11.30 -19.10
N ARG A 105 3.63 -11.62 -19.56
CA ARG A 105 3.28 -12.96 -19.98
C ARG A 105 3.59 -13.15 -21.46
N ASN A 106 4.40 -14.15 -21.78
CA ASN A 106 4.56 -14.63 -23.16
C ASN A 106 3.28 -15.30 -23.62
N GLY A 107 2.91 -15.15 -24.89
CA GLY A 107 1.69 -15.74 -25.45
C GLY A 107 1.60 -17.27 -25.34
N ASN A 108 2.72 -17.97 -25.11
CA ASN A 108 2.81 -19.42 -24.91
C ASN A 108 3.04 -19.83 -23.44
N CYS A 109 2.82 -18.92 -22.49
CA CYS A 109 3.02 -19.19 -21.06
C CYS A 109 1.89 -20.06 -20.50
N HIS A 110 2.22 -21.20 -19.89
CA HIS A 110 1.22 -21.99 -19.17
C HIS A 110 1.11 -21.55 -17.69
N LYS A 111 0.00 -21.91 -17.06
CA LYS A 111 -0.32 -21.47 -15.68
C LYS A 111 0.76 -21.78 -14.64
N GLY A 112 1.57 -22.80 -14.84
CA GLY A 112 2.65 -23.18 -13.92
C GLY A 112 3.87 -22.25 -13.99
N GLU A 113 4.09 -21.59 -15.15
CA GLU A 113 5.20 -20.64 -15.36
C GLU A 113 4.84 -19.23 -14.86
N ALA A 114 3.55 -18.92 -14.77
CA ALA A 114 3.07 -17.62 -14.29
C ALA A 114 3.08 -17.47 -12.75
N GLY A 115 3.79 -18.36 -12.06
CA GLY A 115 4.00 -18.32 -10.61
C GLY A 115 2.87 -18.95 -9.79
N ARG A 116 3.25 -19.39 -8.59
CA ARG A 116 2.37 -20.01 -7.58
C ARG A 116 2.32 -19.14 -6.33
N VAL A 117 1.13 -18.73 -5.95
CA VAL A 117 0.89 -17.92 -4.75
C VAL A 117 0.13 -18.77 -3.74
N VAL A 118 0.64 -18.83 -2.52
CA VAL A 118 -0.07 -19.38 -1.37
C VAL A 118 -0.48 -18.22 -0.47
N ILE A 119 -1.75 -18.22 -0.08
CA ILE A 119 -2.33 -17.19 0.78
C ILE A 119 -2.86 -17.89 2.02
N THR A 120 -2.45 -17.46 3.20
CA THR A 120 -3.04 -17.89 4.47
C THR A 120 -3.85 -16.75 5.04
N ALA A 121 -5.17 -16.84 4.96
CA ALA A 121 -6.07 -15.72 5.22
C ALA A 121 -7.47 -16.16 5.63
N GLY A 122 -8.23 -15.23 6.19
CA GLY A 122 -9.64 -15.38 6.52
C GLY A 122 -9.88 -16.00 7.90
N SER A 123 -11.05 -15.67 8.44
CA SER A 123 -11.65 -16.23 9.64
C SER A 123 -13.16 -15.97 9.59
N PRO A 124 -13.97 -16.53 10.48
CA PRO A 124 -15.39 -16.20 10.56
C PRO A 124 -15.62 -14.70 10.66
N GLY A 125 -16.50 -14.15 9.82
CA GLY A 125 -16.73 -12.72 9.71
C GLY A 125 -15.71 -11.95 8.84
N PHE A 126 -14.53 -12.52 8.53
CA PHE A 126 -13.47 -11.90 7.72
C PHE A 126 -13.14 -12.67 6.45
N THR A 127 -14.06 -13.51 5.96
CA THR A 127 -13.89 -14.26 4.71
C THR A 127 -13.71 -13.34 3.48
N GLY A 128 -14.29 -12.13 3.54
CA GLY A 128 -14.12 -11.13 2.49
C GLY A 128 -12.67 -10.73 2.23
N ALA A 129 -11.87 -10.57 3.29
CA ALA A 129 -10.46 -10.21 3.17
C ALA A 129 -9.64 -11.30 2.45
N ALA A 130 -9.89 -12.58 2.79
CA ALA A 130 -9.28 -13.71 2.11
C ALA A 130 -9.67 -13.78 0.63
N ALA A 131 -10.95 -13.55 0.32
CA ALA A 131 -11.45 -13.57 -1.05
C ALA A 131 -10.81 -12.46 -1.88
N LEU A 132 -10.83 -11.22 -1.40
CA LEU A 132 -10.25 -10.06 -2.10
C LEU A 132 -8.75 -10.23 -2.35
N CYS A 133 -7.99 -10.72 -1.36
CA CYS A 133 -6.56 -10.99 -1.52
C CYS A 133 -6.31 -12.06 -2.59
N SER A 134 -7.08 -13.13 -2.58
CA SER A 134 -6.93 -14.23 -3.53
C SER A 134 -7.30 -13.82 -4.96
N GLU A 135 -8.41 -13.10 -5.14
CA GLU A 135 -8.81 -12.55 -6.44
C GLU A 135 -7.81 -11.52 -6.97
N ALA A 136 -7.26 -10.68 -6.09
CA ALA A 136 -6.23 -9.72 -6.48
C ALA A 136 -4.97 -10.42 -7.00
N ALA A 137 -4.54 -11.53 -6.38
CA ALA A 137 -3.42 -12.32 -6.85
C ALA A 137 -3.64 -12.88 -8.26
N VAL A 138 -4.84 -13.42 -8.53
CA VAL A 138 -5.21 -13.90 -9.88
C VAL A 138 -5.22 -12.75 -10.88
N LYS A 139 -5.86 -11.62 -10.54
CA LYS A 139 -5.94 -10.43 -11.40
C LYS A 139 -4.57 -9.80 -11.67
N ALA A 140 -3.66 -9.85 -10.70
CA ALA A 140 -2.28 -9.40 -10.87
C ALA A 140 -1.45 -10.34 -11.77
N GLY A 141 -1.97 -11.51 -12.12
CA GLY A 141 -1.35 -12.39 -13.08
C GLY A 141 -0.76 -13.68 -12.51
N ALA A 142 -0.98 -14.02 -11.24
CA ALA A 142 -0.55 -15.30 -10.70
C ALA A 142 -1.16 -16.48 -11.48
N GLY A 143 -0.33 -17.49 -11.78
CA GLY A 143 -0.77 -18.64 -12.57
C GLY A 143 -1.58 -19.64 -11.76
N LEU A 144 -1.21 -19.83 -10.49
CA LEU A 144 -1.90 -20.69 -9.53
C LEU A 144 -1.99 -20.00 -8.18
N VAL A 145 -3.20 -19.93 -7.64
CA VAL A 145 -3.45 -19.35 -6.30
C VAL A 145 -4.08 -20.42 -5.41
N SER A 146 -3.48 -20.64 -4.24
CA SER A 146 -4.01 -21.52 -3.20
C SER A 146 -4.30 -20.70 -1.96
N LEU A 147 -5.52 -20.77 -1.45
CA LEU A 147 -5.95 -20.15 -0.21
C LEU A 147 -6.03 -21.19 0.91
N LEU A 148 -5.25 -20.98 1.95
CA LEU A 148 -5.29 -21.72 3.20
C LEU A 148 -6.09 -20.92 4.22
N THR A 149 -7.17 -21.48 4.73
CA THR A 149 -8.10 -20.77 5.62
C THR A 149 -8.52 -21.69 6.77
N PRO A 150 -9.00 -21.18 7.90
CA PRO A 150 -9.61 -22.01 8.93
C PRO A 150 -10.69 -22.92 8.36
N LEU A 151 -10.76 -24.15 8.84
CA LEU A 151 -11.64 -25.19 8.30
C LEU A 151 -13.11 -24.76 8.24
N CYS A 152 -13.57 -24.03 9.27
CA CYS A 152 -14.94 -23.51 9.33
C CYS A 152 -15.27 -22.46 8.25
N SER A 153 -14.26 -21.79 7.66
CA SER A 153 -14.44 -20.79 6.62
C SER A 153 -14.28 -21.35 5.19
N ARG A 154 -13.80 -22.60 5.07
CA ARG A 154 -13.47 -23.22 3.80
C ARG A 154 -14.65 -23.29 2.83
N GLU A 155 -15.81 -23.78 3.27
CA GLU A 155 -16.96 -24.00 2.38
C GLU A 155 -17.48 -22.69 1.80
N VAL A 156 -17.60 -21.65 2.64
CA VAL A 156 -18.04 -20.33 2.21
C VAL A 156 -17.09 -19.75 1.16
N LEU A 157 -15.79 -19.90 1.37
CA LEU A 157 -14.78 -19.39 0.45
C LEU A 157 -14.68 -20.23 -0.83
N ALA A 158 -14.85 -21.56 -0.75
CA ALA A 158 -14.87 -22.42 -1.91
C ALA A 158 -16.05 -22.16 -2.85
N VAL A 159 -17.20 -21.79 -2.30
CA VAL A 159 -18.37 -21.38 -3.11
C VAL A 159 -18.14 -20.01 -3.76
N LYS A 160 -17.47 -19.09 -3.06
CA LYS A 160 -17.23 -17.73 -3.53
C LYS A 160 -16.12 -17.64 -4.57
N LEU A 161 -15.09 -18.47 -4.46
CA LEU A 161 -13.83 -18.39 -5.23
C LEU A 161 -13.75 -19.53 -6.26
N THR A 162 -14.06 -19.24 -7.51
CA THR A 162 -14.15 -20.26 -8.56
C THR A 162 -12.77 -20.69 -9.10
N GLU A 163 -11.81 -19.77 -9.16
CA GLU A 163 -10.49 -19.99 -9.78
C GLU A 163 -9.39 -20.30 -8.77
N ILE A 164 -9.69 -20.27 -7.48
CA ILE A 164 -8.73 -20.40 -6.38
C ILE A 164 -8.93 -21.73 -5.67
N MET A 165 -7.85 -22.43 -5.42
CA MET A 165 -7.85 -23.69 -4.67
C MET A 165 -7.98 -23.38 -3.17
N VAL A 166 -9.12 -23.69 -2.56
CA VAL A 166 -9.37 -23.40 -1.15
C VAL A 166 -9.16 -24.65 -0.29
N GLU A 167 -8.23 -24.58 0.66
CA GLU A 167 -7.92 -25.64 1.61
C GLU A 167 -8.22 -25.20 3.04
N GLY A 168 -8.87 -26.07 3.81
CA GLY A 168 -9.13 -25.84 5.24
C GLY A 168 -7.96 -26.31 6.08
N LEU A 169 -7.51 -25.43 6.99
CA LEU A 169 -6.49 -25.76 7.99
C LEU A 169 -7.10 -26.15 9.33
N ILE A 170 -6.39 -26.98 10.08
CA ILE A 170 -6.79 -27.38 11.44
C ILE A 170 -6.82 -26.15 12.35
N GLU A 171 -7.91 -25.98 13.05
CA GLU A 171 -8.17 -24.89 13.98
C GLU A 171 -7.77 -25.27 15.41
N ARG A 172 -7.26 -24.31 16.17
CA ARG A 172 -7.11 -24.44 17.63
C ARG A 172 -8.48 -24.31 18.33
N MET A 173 -9.27 -23.38 17.86
CA MET A 173 -10.67 -23.14 18.20
C MET A 173 -11.38 -22.64 16.93
N PRO A 174 -12.70 -22.71 16.83
CA PRO A 174 -13.42 -22.31 15.62
C PRO A 174 -12.99 -20.91 15.13
N GLY A 175 -12.45 -20.86 13.92
CA GLY A 175 -12.00 -19.64 13.27
C GLY A 175 -10.58 -19.17 13.60
N ALA A 176 -9.87 -19.82 14.54
CA ALA A 176 -8.50 -19.46 14.89
C ALA A 176 -7.50 -20.55 14.49
N LEU A 177 -6.54 -20.19 13.66
CA LEU A 177 -5.41 -21.06 13.35
C LEU A 177 -4.48 -21.16 14.56
N GLY A 178 -3.98 -22.36 14.80
CA GLY A 178 -3.01 -22.63 15.87
C GLY A 178 -1.71 -23.21 15.33
N GLY A 179 -0.77 -23.52 16.24
CA GLY A 179 0.51 -24.12 15.87
C GLY A 179 0.39 -25.42 15.06
N GLY A 180 -0.71 -26.17 15.17
CA GLY A 180 -0.98 -27.35 14.35
C GLY A 180 -1.14 -27.06 12.85
N ALA A 181 -1.48 -25.81 12.47
CA ALA A 181 -1.58 -25.40 11.06
C ALA A 181 -0.21 -25.07 10.44
N THR A 182 0.80 -24.76 11.27
CA THR A 182 2.11 -24.26 10.80
C THR A 182 2.78 -25.23 9.80
N GLY A 183 2.78 -26.53 10.10
CA GLY A 183 3.37 -27.54 9.21
C GLY A 183 2.73 -27.54 7.83
N ALA A 184 1.41 -27.50 7.74
CA ALA A 184 0.68 -27.45 6.48
C ALA A 184 0.96 -26.17 5.69
N VAL A 185 1.04 -25.02 6.36
CA VAL A 185 1.40 -23.73 5.74
C VAL A 185 2.81 -23.79 5.18
N LEU A 186 3.80 -24.28 5.94
CA LEU A 186 5.19 -24.37 5.50
C LEU A 186 5.37 -25.36 4.34
N ASP A 187 4.68 -26.50 4.35
CA ASP A 187 4.74 -27.48 3.27
C ASP A 187 4.20 -26.90 1.95
N LYS A 188 3.12 -26.13 2.01
CA LYS A 188 2.59 -25.42 0.84
C LYS A 188 3.49 -24.27 0.39
N ALA A 189 4.01 -23.50 1.34
CA ALA A 189 4.92 -22.39 1.06
C ALA A 189 6.22 -22.87 0.39
N GLY A 190 6.74 -24.03 0.77
CA GLY A 190 7.95 -24.61 0.16
C GLY A 190 7.81 -24.98 -1.34
N ARG A 191 6.59 -24.95 -1.87
CA ARG A 191 6.26 -25.21 -3.29
C ARG A 191 5.70 -23.98 -4.00
N ALA A 192 5.70 -22.85 -3.36
CA ALA A 192 5.17 -21.58 -3.85
C ALA A 192 6.31 -20.60 -4.14
N ASP A 193 6.08 -19.69 -5.06
CA ASP A 193 6.99 -18.58 -5.33
C ASP A 193 6.73 -17.41 -4.36
N VAL A 194 5.49 -17.27 -3.87
CA VAL A 194 5.08 -16.23 -2.94
C VAL A 194 4.15 -16.79 -1.87
N LEU A 195 4.38 -16.39 -0.62
CA LEU A 195 3.49 -16.62 0.51
C LEU A 195 2.99 -15.29 1.06
N ALA A 196 1.66 -15.11 1.10
CA ALA A 196 0.99 -14.00 1.76
C ALA A 196 0.27 -14.50 3.02
N ILE A 197 0.47 -13.83 4.16
CA ILE A 197 -0.16 -14.20 5.43
C ILE A 197 -0.79 -12.96 6.05
N GLY A 198 -2.00 -13.09 6.58
CA GLY A 198 -2.55 -12.07 7.47
C GLY A 198 -3.93 -11.54 7.17
N PRO A 199 -4.36 -11.34 5.90
CA PRO A 199 -5.65 -10.72 5.67
C PRO A 199 -6.79 -11.45 6.38
N GLY A 200 -7.41 -10.82 7.38
CA GLY A 200 -8.58 -11.36 8.08
C GLY A 200 -8.33 -12.61 8.93
N LEU A 201 -7.10 -12.86 9.43
CA LEU A 201 -6.81 -14.02 10.30
C LEU A 201 -7.39 -13.91 11.71
N GLY A 202 -7.90 -12.73 12.09
CA GLY A 202 -8.37 -12.48 13.46
C GLY A 202 -7.24 -12.15 14.44
N THR A 203 -7.62 -11.90 15.69
CA THR A 203 -6.71 -11.46 16.78
C THR A 203 -6.83 -12.36 18.03
N SER A 204 -7.27 -13.60 17.88
CA SER A 204 -7.48 -14.55 19.01
C SER A 204 -6.21 -15.29 19.39
#